data_88f129bc97184d7989630ab2f4a50e31
#
_entry.id   88f129bc97184d7989630ab2f4a50e31
#
_cell.length_a   1.000
_cell.length_b   1.000
_cell.length_c   1.000
_cell.angle_alpha   90.00
_cell.angle_beta   90.00
_cell.angle_gamma   90.00
#
_symmetry.space_group_name_H-M   'P 1'
#
loop_
_entity.id
_entity.type
_entity.pdbx_description
1 polymer ?
#
loop_
_entity_poly.entity_id
_entity_poly.type
_entity_poly.pdbx_seq_one_letter_code
_entity_poly.pdbx_strand_id
1 'polypeptide(L)'
;DGSSLNFRIGDITLFPIINKPGHTKTRRGHDTGVEESHDLFAEEEIAAVCHYLENPEAADRAALELFRKKGELLDTYRPCYASLCFKEIRGRVRVFIHLTIEGLPKPKRRKDGSRRHQLGRGVVGCDIGPQTIACTSKKEVILKNLAERGMSIKKREQKEAAIQRKMDRSRRAMNPENYREDGTIRKGKKTWKKSRRYRKLQKQYRNLSRIAAENRHFAINEDVNHIRELGNVFVTEPGNAKKMQKRAKKTERQEKLSEVKQKDDTVKMIHKYKRKKRHGRSIQNRCPGYFQAQVKAKFERSGGVYIEVPFDYRASQYDHTCGSYIKKLLSQRMYCLSDGTRVQRDWYSSFLLFCIGHSLDKISRYKCKTYFETMYRMYLALEQYIIENHIRVMNSGIKAA
;
A
#
# COMPACT_ATOMS: atom_id res chain seq x y z
N ASP A 1 -29.59 7.32 -27.35
CA ASP A 1 -28.21 7.44 -27.84
C ASP A 1 -27.33 6.50 -27.04
N GLY A 2 -26.94 5.36 -27.63
CA GLY A 2 -26.15 4.33 -26.97
C GLY A 2 -24.69 4.71 -26.66
N SER A 3 -24.32 5.97 -26.76
CA SER A 3 -22.98 6.48 -26.51
C SER A 3 -22.77 7.07 -25.11
N SER A 4 -23.82 7.18 -24.28
CA SER A 4 -23.73 7.78 -22.96
C SER A 4 -24.34 6.91 -21.88
N LEU A 5 -23.53 6.55 -20.89
CA LEU A 5 -23.99 5.91 -19.65
C LEU A 5 -24.77 6.93 -18.81
N ASN A 6 -26.09 6.94 -18.91
CA ASN A 6 -26.95 7.78 -18.10
C ASN A 6 -27.49 6.98 -16.89
N PHE A 7 -27.41 7.57 -15.70
CA PHE A 7 -27.95 6.96 -14.49
C PHE A 7 -29.19 7.72 -14.04
N ARG A 8 -30.30 7.03 -13.92
CA ARG A 8 -31.57 7.60 -13.43
C ARG A 8 -31.79 7.23 -11.97
N ILE A 9 -32.06 8.25 -11.16
CA ILE A 9 -32.43 8.09 -9.73
C ILE A 9 -33.73 8.87 -9.51
N GLY A 10 -34.84 8.17 -9.49
CA GLY A 10 -36.16 8.81 -9.54
C GLY A 10 -36.31 9.64 -10.80
N ASP A 11 -36.63 10.91 -10.67
CA ASP A 11 -36.79 11.85 -11.78
C ASP A 11 -35.51 12.56 -12.21
N ILE A 12 -34.39 12.26 -11.55
CA ILE A 12 -33.10 12.90 -11.83
C ILE A 12 -32.29 12.01 -12.75
N THR A 13 -31.90 12.54 -13.91
CA THR A 13 -30.93 11.89 -14.82
C THR A 13 -29.53 12.47 -14.55
N LEU A 14 -28.60 11.62 -14.19
CA LEU A 14 -27.21 11.97 -13.96
C LEU A 14 -26.37 11.62 -15.18
N PHE A 15 -25.65 12.59 -15.71
CA PHE A 15 -24.68 12.41 -16.77
C PHE A 15 -23.28 12.18 -16.14
N PRO A 16 -22.64 11.04 -16.31
CA PRO A 16 -21.33 10.80 -15.74
C PRO A 16 -20.29 11.66 -16.45
N ILE A 17 -19.56 12.45 -15.67
CA ILE A 17 -18.31 13.04 -16.13
C ILE A 17 -17.23 11.99 -15.90
N ILE A 18 -16.76 11.35 -16.98
CA ILE A 18 -15.69 10.37 -16.91
C ILE A 18 -14.39 11.11 -16.68
N ASN A 19 -13.80 10.94 -15.50
CA ASN A 19 -12.49 11.48 -15.21
C ASN A 19 -11.45 10.69 -16.01
N LYS A 20 -10.97 11.26 -17.07
CA LYS A 20 -9.85 10.73 -17.86
C LYS A 20 -8.60 10.70 -16.98
N PRO A 21 -7.92 9.55 -16.81
CA PRO A 21 -6.60 9.54 -16.18
C PRO A 21 -5.63 10.23 -17.13
N GLY A 22 -5.18 11.40 -16.79
CA GLY A 22 -4.21 12.14 -17.60
C GLY A 22 -4.52 13.62 -17.80
N HIS A 23 -5.50 14.17 -17.10
CA HIS A 23 -5.69 15.62 -17.08
C HIS A 23 -4.37 16.32 -16.81
N THR A 24 -3.76 16.83 -17.86
CA THR A 24 -2.78 17.90 -17.79
C THR A 24 -3.41 19.00 -16.96
N LYS A 25 -2.78 19.30 -15.84
CA LYS A 25 -3.16 20.44 -15.02
C LYS A 25 -3.09 21.66 -15.91
N THR A 26 -4.22 22.28 -16.23
CA THR A 26 -4.24 23.67 -16.63
C THR A 26 -3.57 24.47 -15.54
N ARG A 27 -2.33 24.88 -15.75
CA ARG A 27 -1.71 25.93 -14.95
C ARG A 27 -2.54 27.18 -15.16
N ARG A 28 -2.82 27.90 -14.09
CA ARG A 28 -3.51 29.18 -14.12
C ARG A 28 -3.06 30.01 -15.30
N GLY A 29 -3.98 30.39 -16.20
CA GLY A 29 -3.82 31.51 -17.11
C GLY A 29 -3.19 31.24 -18.46
N HIS A 30 -2.88 30.01 -18.85
CA HIS A 30 -2.53 29.70 -20.22
C HIS A 30 -3.51 28.68 -20.78
N ASP A 31 -4.38 29.18 -21.65
CA ASP A 31 -5.12 28.40 -22.63
C ASP A 31 -4.10 27.92 -23.67
N THR A 32 -3.37 26.89 -23.33
CA THR A 32 -2.64 26.13 -24.32
C THR A 32 -3.70 25.27 -24.98
N GLY A 33 -3.99 25.51 -26.24
CA GLY A 33 -4.79 24.65 -27.11
C GLY A 33 -4.17 23.27 -27.26
N VAL A 34 -4.11 22.56 -26.16
CA VAL A 34 -3.76 21.15 -26.08
C VAL A 34 -5.00 20.41 -26.52
N GLU A 35 -4.96 19.84 -27.71
CA GLU A 35 -5.88 18.79 -28.12
C GLU A 35 -6.11 17.87 -26.92
N GLU A 36 -7.36 17.73 -26.50
CA GLU A 36 -7.75 16.78 -25.46
C GLU A 36 -7.27 15.40 -25.92
N SER A 37 -6.19 14.92 -25.36
CA SER A 37 -5.78 13.53 -25.58
C SER A 37 -6.82 12.67 -24.92
N HIS A 38 -7.81 12.23 -25.68
CA HIS A 38 -8.77 11.23 -25.26
C HIS A 38 -7.99 9.99 -24.78
N ASP A 39 -8.28 9.52 -23.58
CA ASP A 39 -7.75 8.22 -23.13
C ASP A 39 -8.54 7.15 -23.91
N LEU A 40 -8.02 6.75 -25.05
CA LEU A 40 -8.61 5.72 -25.92
C LEU A 40 -9.04 4.47 -25.12
N PHE A 41 -8.30 4.17 -24.06
CA PHE A 41 -8.62 3.07 -23.16
C PHE A 41 -9.96 3.27 -22.44
N ALA A 42 -10.26 4.46 -21.95
CA ALA A 42 -11.54 4.72 -21.29
C ALA A 42 -12.72 4.70 -22.30
N GLU A 43 -12.50 5.13 -23.51
CA GLU A 43 -13.52 5.07 -24.57
C GLU A 43 -13.82 3.63 -24.99
N GLU A 44 -12.79 2.80 -25.17
CA GLU A 44 -12.97 1.38 -25.47
C GLU A 44 -13.65 0.62 -24.31
N GLU A 45 -13.29 0.92 -23.05
CA GLU A 45 -13.96 0.33 -21.88
C GLU A 45 -15.44 0.72 -21.82
N ILE A 46 -15.76 1.97 -22.08
CA ILE A 46 -17.14 2.47 -22.11
C ILE A 46 -17.91 1.81 -23.25
N ALA A 47 -17.34 1.77 -24.44
CA ALA A 47 -17.96 1.10 -25.60
C ALA A 47 -18.24 -0.38 -25.31
N ALA A 48 -17.30 -1.10 -24.69
CA ALA A 48 -17.48 -2.48 -24.29
C ALA A 48 -18.60 -2.66 -23.24
N VAL A 49 -18.71 -1.74 -22.26
CA VAL A 49 -19.80 -1.76 -21.28
C VAL A 49 -21.14 -1.47 -21.94
N CYS A 50 -21.21 -0.48 -22.84
CA CYS A 50 -22.43 -0.17 -23.58
C CYS A 50 -22.87 -1.34 -24.44
N HIS A 51 -21.96 -1.96 -25.17
CA HIS A 51 -22.24 -3.14 -25.97
C HIS A 51 -22.77 -4.32 -25.15
N TYR A 52 -22.18 -4.56 -23.97
CA TYR A 52 -22.67 -5.57 -23.04
C TYR A 52 -24.10 -5.27 -22.55
N LEU A 53 -24.39 -4.01 -22.21
CA LEU A 53 -25.72 -3.61 -21.73
C LEU A 53 -26.81 -3.74 -22.81
N GLU A 54 -26.44 -3.54 -24.08
CA GLU A 54 -27.34 -3.70 -25.23
C GLU A 54 -27.59 -5.17 -25.58
N ASN A 55 -26.55 -6.03 -25.44
CA ASN A 55 -26.60 -7.43 -25.85
C ASN A 55 -25.95 -8.38 -24.84
N PRO A 56 -26.47 -8.50 -23.61
CA PRO A 56 -25.79 -9.21 -22.54
C PRO A 56 -25.58 -10.71 -22.84
N GLU A 57 -26.56 -11.37 -23.43
CA GLU A 57 -26.47 -12.82 -23.73
C GLU A 57 -25.51 -13.14 -24.86
N ALA A 58 -25.41 -12.28 -25.88
CA ALA A 58 -24.48 -12.45 -26.99
C ALA A 58 -23.04 -12.23 -26.53
N ALA A 59 -22.82 -11.22 -25.68
CA ALA A 59 -21.51 -10.92 -25.12
C ALA A 59 -20.99 -12.04 -24.21
N ASP A 60 -21.84 -12.61 -23.34
CA ASP A 60 -21.46 -13.72 -22.46
C ASP A 60 -21.15 -15.00 -23.23
N ARG A 61 -21.91 -15.31 -24.30
CA ARG A 61 -21.65 -16.48 -25.18
C ARG A 61 -20.34 -16.32 -25.94
N ALA A 62 -20.10 -15.17 -26.54
CA ALA A 62 -18.87 -14.88 -27.26
C ALA A 62 -17.65 -14.91 -26.34
N ALA A 63 -17.76 -14.42 -25.08
CA ALA A 63 -16.74 -14.49 -24.08
C ALA A 63 -16.37 -15.93 -23.70
N LEU A 64 -17.38 -16.77 -23.48
CA LEU A 64 -17.22 -18.19 -23.16
C LEU A 64 -16.58 -18.98 -24.33
N GLU A 65 -16.98 -18.69 -25.55
CA GLU A 65 -16.44 -19.38 -26.73
C GLU A 65 -14.95 -19.03 -26.97
N LEU A 66 -14.56 -17.78 -26.82
CA LEU A 66 -13.17 -17.35 -26.98
C LEU A 66 -12.28 -17.84 -25.84
N PHE A 67 -12.78 -17.86 -24.60
CA PHE A 67 -12.09 -18.46 -23.47
C PHE A 67 -11.84 -19.96 -23.69
N ARG A 68 -12.85 -20.67 -24.23
CA ARG A 68 -12.71 -22.09 -24.58
C ARG A 68 -11.77 -22.34 -25.75
N LYS A 69 -11.73 -21.47 -26.77
CA LYS A 69 -10.92 -21.66 -27.99
C LYS A 69 -9.48 -21.17 -27.88
N LYS A 70 -9.19 -20.11 -27.11
CA LYS A 70 -7.88 -19.43 -27.11
C LYS A 70 -7.27 -19.23 -25.72
N GLY A 71 -8.00 -19.50 -24.63
CA GLY A 71 -7.57 -19.11 -23.28
C GLY A 71 -7.46 -17.60 -23.08
N GLU A 72 -7.97 -16.81 -24.02
CA GLU A 72 -8.00 -15.36 -23.97
C GLU A 72 -9.33 -14.89 -23.42
N LEU A 73 -9.28 -14.12 -22.33
CA LEU A 73 -10.45 -13.40 -21.85
C LEU A 73 -10.80 -12.29 -22.83
N LEU A 74 -12.03 -12.32 -23.32
CA LEU A 74 -12.57 -11.24 -24.14
C LEU A 74 -12.58 -9.93 -23.36
N ASP A 75 -12.43 -8.84 -24.12
CA ASP A 75 -12.59 -7.45 -23.68
C ASP A 75 -14.04 -7.09 -23.29
N THR A 76 -14.81 -8.04 -22.80
CA THR A 76 -16.18 -7.82 -22.35
C THR A 76 -16.20 -7.51 -20.87
N TYR A 77 -16.62 -6.29 -20.56
CA TYR A 77 -16.80 -5.83 -19.19
C TYR A 77 -18.25 -6.00 -18.78
N ARG A 78 -18.47 -6.78 -17.74
CA ARG A 78 -19.81 -6.98 -17.16
C ARG A 78 -20.05 -5.98 -16.03
N PRO A 79 -21.01 -5.04 -16.15
CA PRO A 79 -21.41 -4.19 -15.04
C PRO A 79 -22.02 -5.02 -13.91
N CYS A 80 -21.48 -4.93 -12.69
CA CYS A 80 -21.98 -5.63 -11.53
C CYS A 80 -22.97 -4.77 -10.74
N TYR A 81 -22.52 -3.59 -10.31
CA TYR A 81 -23.35 -2.62 -9.59
C TYR A 81 -22.76 -1.22 -9.66
N ALA A 82 -23.61 -0.23 -9.46
CA ALA A 82 -23.24 1.16 -9.32
C ALA A 82 -23.45 1.65 -7.90
N SER A 83 -22.60 2.56 -7.42
CA SER A 83 -22.76 3.21 -6.13
C SER A 83 -22.49 4.71 -6.22
N LEU A 84 -23.33 5.50 -5.54
CA LEU A 84 -23.13 6.93 -5.38
C LEU A 84 -22.15 7.20 -4.24
N CYS A 85 -21.08 7.92 -4.55
CA CYS A 85 -20.05 8.28 -3.58
C CYS A 85 -19.98 9.80 -3.42
N PHE A 86 -20.22 10.27 -2.20
CA PHE A 86 -20.10 11.68 -1.85
C PHE A 86 -18.71 11.94 -1.27
N LYS A 87 -17.91 12.78 -1.94
CA LYS A 87 -16.56 13.14 -1.50
C LYS A 87 -16.48 14.65 -1.21
N GLU A 88 -16.06 15.03 -0.01
CA GLU A 88 -15.74 16.42 0.29
C GLU A 88 -14.33 16.75 -0.18
N ILE A 89 -14.20 17.54 -1.25
CA ILE A 89 -12.94 17.97 -1.85
C ILE A 89 -12.82 19.49 -1.70
N ARG A 90 -11.82 19.96 -0.96
CA ARG A 90 -11.58 21.39 -0.68
C ARG A 90 -12.80 22.10 -0.13
N GLY A 91 -13.59 21.42 0.71
CA GLY A 91 -14.79 21.97 1.34
C GLY A 91 -16.04 21.98 0.45
N ARG A 92 -16.00 21.44 -0.76
CA ARG A 92 -17.14 21.25 -1.65
C ARG A 92 -17.46 19.76 -1.74
N VAL A 93 -18.74 19.42 -1.60
CA VAL A 93 -19.19 18.04 -1.82
C VAL A 93 -19.25 17.81 -3.32
N ARG A 94 -18.59 16.75 -3.79
CA ARG A 94 -18.69 16.25 -5.15
C ARG A 94 -19.32 14.89 -5.12
N VAL A 95 -20.20 14.63 -6.05
CA VAL A 95 -20.86 13.34 -6.22
C VAL A 95 -20.13 12.59 -7.33
N PHE A 96 -19.84 11.32 -7.10
CA PHE A 96 -19.25 10.42 -8.06
C PHE A 96 -20.12 9.17 -8.18
N ILE A 97 -20.24 8.66 -9.38
CA ILE A 97 -20.78 7.33 -9.60
C ILE A 97 -19.59 6.39 -9.72
N HIS A 98 -19.57 5.34 -8.89
CA HIS A 98 -18.62 4.26 -9.02
C HIS A 98 -19.35 3.09 -9.66
N LEU A 99 -18.99 2.77 -10.90
CA LEU A 99 -19.45 1.58 -11.58
C LEU A 99 -18.43 0.46 -11.32
N THR A 100 -18.88 -0.62 -10.70
CA THR A 100 -18.07 -1.83 -10.55
C THR A 100 -18.29 -2.72 -11.74
N ILE A 101 -17.21 -3.03 -12.42
CA ILE A 101 -17.19 -3.80 -13.66
C ILE A 101 -16.34 -5.05 -13.43
N GLU A 102 -16.88 -6.21 -13.78
CA GLU A 102 -16.14 -7.46 -13.85
C GLU A 102 -15.47 -7.57 -15.24
N GLY A 103 -14.22 -7.96 -15.28
CA GLY A 103 -13.44 -8.11 -16.50
C GLY A 103 -11.96 -7.82 -16.29
N LEU A 104 -11.16 -8.10 -17.32
CA LEU A 104 -9.73 -7.79 -17.31
C LEU A 104 -9.49 -6.44 -17.97
N PRO A 105 -9.01 -5.42 -17.21
CA PRO A 105 -8.71 -4.13 -17.81
C PRO A 105 -7.59 -4.25 -18.83
N LYS A 106 -7.78 -3.64 -20.00
CA LYS A 106 -6.75 -3.56 -21.04
C LYS A 106 -5.46 -2.92 -20.50
N PRO A 107 -4.29 -3.37 -20.94
CA PRO A 107 -3.03 -2.76 -20.54
C PRO A 107 -2.94 -1.33 -21.07
N LYS A 108 -2.61 -0.39 -20.18
CA LYS A 108 -2.39 1.00 -20.59
C LYS A 108 -1.27 1.11 -21.61
N ARG A 109 -1.55 1.83 -22.70
CA ARG A 109 -0.59 2.08 -23.79
C ARG A 109 -0.04 3.51 -23.72
N ARG A 110 1.11 3.72 -24.32
CA ARG A 110 1.69 5.03 -24.59
C ARG A 110 1.13 5.55 -25.92
N LYS A 111 1.42 6.81 -26.25
CA LYS A 111 1.01 7.42 -27.54
C LYS A 111 1.52 6.66 -28.78
N ASP A 112 2.66 6.00 -28.65
CA ASP A 112 3.27 5.15 -29.68
C ASP A 112 2.66 3.73 -29.79
N GLY A 113 1.57 3.46 -29.08
CA GLY A 113 0.93 2.14 -29.03
C GLY A 113 1.61 1.11 -28.15
N SER A 114 2.82 1.38 -27.66
CA SER A 114 3.55 0.46 -26.76
C SER A 114 2.87 0.36 -25.38
N ARG A 115 3.01 -0.77 -24.72
CA ARG A 115 2.51 -0.94 -23.32
C ARG A 115 3.28 0.00 -22.40
N ARG A 116 2.55 0.76 -21.59
CA ARG A 116 3.15 1.70 -20.63
C ARG A 116 4.04 1.01 -19.59
N HIS A 117 3.65 -0.18 -19.14
CA HIS A 117 4.38 -1.02 -18.21
C HIS A 117 4.36 -2.45 -18.73
N GLN A 118 5.52 -2.97 -19.06
CA GLN A 118 5.67 -4.35 -19.54
C GLN A 118 5.95 -5.27 -18.37
N LEU A 119 5.48 -6.51 -18.48
CA LEU A 119 5.89 -7.57 -17.56
C LEU A 119 7.33 -7.97 -17.89
N GLY A 120 8.19 -7.98 -16.87
CA GLY A 120 9.57 -8.43 -17.02
C GLY A 120 9.67 -9.95 -17.22
N ARG A 121 10.89 -10.47 -17.19
CA ARG A 121 11.16 -11.92 -17.22
C ARG A 121 12.01 -12.33 -16.04
N GLY A 122 11.68 -13.47 -15.44
CA GLY A 122 12.41 -14.05 -14.32
C GLY A 122 11.72 -13.86 -12.97
N VAL A 123 12.39 -14.29 -11.91
CA VAL A 123 11.90 -14.28 -10.54
C VAL A 123 12.20 -12.93 -9.88
N VAL A 124 11.27 -12.44 -9.07
CA VAL A 124 11.45 -11.34 -8.12
C VAL A 124 11.11 -11.86 -6.73
N GLY A 125 12.09 -12.01 -5.86
CA GLY A 125 11.88 -12.31 -4.45
C GLY A 125 11.64 -11.02 -3.68
N CYS A 126 10.62 -10.98 -2.83
CA CYS A 126 10.27 -9.78 -2.06
C CYS A 126 9.95 -10.07 -0.60
N ASP A 127 10.70 -9.45 0.30
CA ASP A 127 10.38 -9.40 1.74
C ASP A 127 9.58 -8.14 2.03
N ILE A 128 8.35 -8.32 2.52
CA ILE A 128 7.39 -7.24 2.80
C ILE A 128 7.33 -7.00 4.31
N GLY A 129 8.07 -6.01 4.75
CA GLY A 129 8.03 -5.55 6.14
C GLY A 129 6.84 -4.63 6.45
N PRO A 130 6.62 -4.29 7.74
CA PRO A 130 5.57 -3.34 8.13
C PRO A 130 5.83 -1.90 7.69
N GLN A 131 7.05 -1.57 7.29
CA GLN A 131 7.48 -0.21 6.93
C GLN A 131 8.29 -0.15 5.63
N THR A 132 8.96 -1.22 5.28
CA THR A 132 9.93 -1.32 4.17
C THR A 132 9.61 -2.49 3.28
N ILE A 133 10.11 -2.45 2.07
CA ILE A 133 10.20 -3.58 1.15
C ILE A 133 11.65 -3.79 0.75
N ALA A 134 12.02 -5.03 0.63
CA ALA A 134 13.25 -5.46 -0.01
C ALA A 134 12.90 -6.39 -1.17
N CYS A 135 13.37 -6.10 -2.38
CA CYS A 135 13.15 -6.96 -3.54
C CYS A 135 14.47 -7.28 -4.22
N THR A 136 14.61 -8.50 -4.68
CA THR A 136 15.79 -8.97 -5.43
C THR A 136 15.34 -9.58 -6.74
N SER A 137 15.95 -9.14 -7.83
CA SER A 137 15.77 -9.68 -9.19
C SER A 137 17.13 -9.78 -9.89
N LYS A 138 17.18 -10.41 -11.05
CA LYS A 138 18.43 -10.42 -11.87
C LYS A 138 18.85 -9.03 -12.37
N LYS A 139 17.91 -8.06 -12.40
CA LYS A 139 18.15 -6.71 -12.94
C LYS A 139 18.47 -5.69 -11.87
N GLU A 140 17.87 -5.82 -10.69
CA GLU A 140 17.91 -4.78 -9.66
C GLU A 140 17.66 -5.36 -8.28
N VAL A 141 18.27 -4.72 -7.29
CA VAL A 141 18.01 -4.90 -5.86
C VAL A 141 17.36 -3.63 -5.33
N ILE A 142 16.24 -3.78 -4.63
CA ILE A 142 15.47 -2.68 -4.04
C ILE A 142 15.46 -2.85 -2.52
N LEU A 143 15.77 -1.78 -1.79
CA LEU A 143 15.56 -1.67 -0.34
C LEU A 143 15.07 -0.26 -0.04
N LYS A 144 13.79 -0.10 0.26
CA LYS A 144 13.17 1.21 0.42
C LYS A 144 12.02 1.23 1.41
N ASN A 145 11.68 2.42 1.84
CA ASN A 145 10.47 2.64 2.61
C ASN A 145 9.23 2.53 1.72
N LEU A 146 8.23 1.82 2.21
CA LEU A 146 6.96 1.65 1.52
C LEU A 146 6.11 2.92 1.60
N ALA A 147 5.42 3.26 0.51
CA ALA A 147 4.44 4.34 0.42
C ALA A 147 4.98 5.75 0.76
N GLU A 148 6.23 6.06 0.40
CA GLU A 148 6.80 7.40 0.50
C GLU A 148 6.67 8.15 -0.82
N ARG A 149 5.87 9.23 -0.82
CA ARG A 149 5.72 10.15 -1.94
C ARG A 149 5.41 11.56 -1.45
N GLY A 150 6.13 12.53 -1.98
CA GLY A 150 5.93 13.94 -1.64
C GLY A 150 6.33 14.27 -0.20
N MET A 151 5.38 14.73 0.61
CA MET A 151 5.67 15.10 1.99
C MET A 151 6.00 13.87 2.85
N SER A 152 7.11 13.91 3.60
CA SER A 152 7.47 12.83 4.52
C SER A 152 6.37 12.57 5.56
N ILE A 153 6.23 11.32 5.96
CA ILE A 153 5.22 10.90 6.94
C ILE A 153 5.36 11.69 8.25
N LYS A 154 6.59 11.94 8.71
CA LYS A 154 6.86 12.73 9.92
C LYS A 154 6.32 14.16 9.82
N LYS A 155 6.60 14.88 8.71
CA LYS A 155 6.10 16.24 8.47
C LYS A 155 4.57 16.28 8.40
N ARG A 156 3.96 15.29 7.77
CA ARG A 156 2.49 15.15 7.70
C ARG A 156 1.89 14.95 9.09
N GLU A 157 2.42 14.01 9.88
CA GLU A 157 1.96 13.73 11.25
C GLU A 157 2.08 14.97 12.16
N GLN A 158 3.13 15.73 12.01
CA GLN A 158 3.28 17.01 12.73
C GLN A 158 2.17 18.01 12.35
N LYS A 159 1.84 18.14 11.06
CA LYS A 159 0.72 18.99 10.59
C LYS A 159 -0.63 18.50 11.12
N GLU A 160 -0.89 17.19 11.04
CA GLU A 160 -2.11 16.57 11.58
C GLU A 160 -2.26 16.85 13.07
N ALA A 161 -1.20 16.61 13.86
CA ALA A 161 -1.18 16.88 15.30
C ALA A 161 -1.39 18.37 15.63
N ALA A 162 -0.81 19.27 14.83
CA ALA A 162 -1.02 20.71 15.01
C ALA A 162 -2.49 21.13 14.80
N ILE A 163 -3.13 20.58 13.75
CA ILE A 163 -4.56 20.80 13.47
C ILE A 163 -5.41 20.20 14.59
N GLN A 164 -5.13 18.98 15.03
CA GLN A 164 -5.86 18.31 16.12
C GLN A 164 -5.78 19.11 17.43
N ARG A 165 -4.60 19.62 17.80
CA ARG A 165 -4.45 20.50 18.99
C ARG A 165 -5.31 21.78 18.88
N LYS A 166 -5.37 22.39 17.67
CA LYS A 166 -6.21 23.56 17.43
C LYS A 166 -7.70 23.21 17.52
N MET A 167 -8.10 22.07 16.99
CA MET A 167 -9.48 21.55 17.09
C MET A 167 -9.85 21.28 18.55
N ASP A 168 -8.95 20.65 19.32
CA ASP A 168 -9.20 20.32 20.72
C ASP A 168 -9.38 21.59 21.58
N ARG A 169 -8.52 22.60 21.39
CA ARG A 169 -8.70 23.91 22.06
C ARG A 169 -10.05 24.55 21.72
N SER A 170 -10.44 24.54 20.45
CA SER A 170 -11.72 25.10 20.01
C SER A 170 -12.90 24.30 20.58
N ARG A 171 -12.79 22.98 20.70
CA ARG A 171 -13.80 22.12 21.29
C ARG A 171 -13.96 22.36 22.78
N ARG A 172 -12.87 22.51 23.52
CA ARG A 172 -12.88 22.82 24.96
C ARG A 172 -13.54 24.15 25.24
N ALA A 173 -13.16 25.20 24.51
CA ALA A 173 -13.71 26.54 24.67
C ALA A 173 -15.23 26.59 24.43
N MET A 174 -15.77 25.76 23.52
CA MET A 174 -17.20 25.74 23.20
C MET A 174 -18.03 24.81 24.08
N ASN A 175 -17.40 23.95 24.89
CA ASN A 175 -18.10 22.95 25.69
C ASN A 175 -17.40 22.74 27.04
N PRO A 176 -17.21 23.79 27.85
CA PRO A 176 -16.54 23.66 29.16
C PRO A 176 -17.27 22.67 30.08
N GLU A 177 -18.59 22.62 29.98
CA GLU A 177 -19.44 21.71 30.75
C GLU A 177 -19.13 20.23 30.57
N ASN A 178 -18.52 19.86 29.43
CA ASN A 178 -18.16 18.47 29.11
C ASN A 178 -16.81 18.03 29.69
N TYR A 179 -16.09 18.95 30.34
CA TYR A 179 -14.78 18.71 30.91
C TYR A 179 -14.82 18.82 32.45
N ARG A 180 -13.91 18.10 33.10
CA ARG A 180 -13.63 18.24 34.50
C ARG A 180 -12.55 19.31 34.71
N GLU A 181 -12.32 19.72 35.94
CA GLU A 181 -11.24 20.65 36.32
C GLU A 181 -9.87 20.15 35.89
N ASP A 182 -9.63 18.84 35.96
CA ASP A 182 -8.41 18.18 35.47
C ASP A 182 -8.28 18.14 33.93
N GLY A 183 -9.21 18.76 33.20
CA GLY A 183 -9.24 18.81 31.74
C GLY A 183 -9.63 17.49 31.08
N THR A 184 -10.01 16.45 31.82
CA THR A 184 -10.53 15.21 31.26
C THR A 184 -12.00 15.32 30.90
N ILE A 185 -12.42 14.51 29.90
CA ILE A 185 -13.82 14.48 29.49
C ILE A 185 -14.65 13.74 30.53
N ARG A 186 -15.76 14.34 30.98
CA ARG A 186 -16.73 13.73 31.91
C ARG A 186 -17.28 12.43 31.33
N LYS A 187 -17.64 11.44 32.14
CA LYS A 187 -18.30 10.21 31.68
C LYS A 187 -19.79 10.47 31.36
N GLY A 188 -20.42 9.62 30.57
CA GLY A 188 -21.85 9.68 30.20
C GLY A 188 -22.11 10.31 28.83
N LYS A 189 -23.39 10.40 28.42
CA LYS A 189 -23.85 11.04 27.16
C LYS A 189 -23.54 12.53 27.20
N LYS A 190 -23.13 13.09 26.07
CA LYS A 190 -22.77 14.51 25.92
C LYS A 190 -23.19 15.07 24.58
N THR A 191 -23.58 16.31 24.62
CA THR A 191 -23.82 17.11 23.41
C THR A 191 -22.57 17.93 23.11
N TRP A 192 -22.12 17.94 21.87
CA TRP A 192 -20.95 18.67 21.44
C TRP A 192 -21.29 19.81 20.49
N LYS A 193 -21.11 21.02 20.94
CA LYS A 193 -21.23 22.22 20.11
C LYS A 193 -19.95 22.43 19.32
N LYS A 194 -20.06 22.64 18.00
CA LYS A 194 -18.91 22.83 17.10
C LYS A 194 -18.91 24.28 16.60
N SER A 195 -17.86 25.03 16.95
CA SER A 195 -17.67 26.39 16.43
C SER A 195 -17.40 26.39 14.91
N ARG A 196 -17.56 27.54 14.25
CA ARG A 196 -17.17 27.73 12.84
C ARG A 196 -15.69 27.40 12.64
N ARG A 197 -14.81 27.82 13.58
CA ARG A 197 -13.40 27.54 13.58
C ARG A 197 -13.12 26.03 13.65
N TYR A 198 -13.79 25.29 14.54
CA TYR A 198 -13.68 23.84 14.64
C TYR A 198 -14.04 23.15 13.31
N ARG A 199 -15.16 23.53 12.69
CA ARG A 199 -15.61 22.97 11.40
C ARG A 199 -14.60 23.24 10.28
N LYS A 200 -14.01 24.45 10.22
CA LYS A 200 -12.95 24.80 9.25
C LYS A 200 -11.71 23.92 9.44
N LEU A 201 -11.24 23.75 10.67
CA LEU A 201 -10.10 22.89 11.00
C LEU A 201 -10.39 21.41 10.69
N GLN A 202 -11.60 20.95 10.96
CA GLN A 202 -12.04 19.59 10.63
C GLN A 202 -12.00 19.34 9.11
N LYS A 203 -12.44 20.31 8.29
CA LYS A 203 -12.30 20.22 6.82
C LYS A 203 -10.84 20.17 6.38
N GLN A 204 -9.97 20.98 6.97
CA GLN A 204 -8.54 20.94 6.70
C GLN A 204 -7.92 19.58 7.05
N TYR A 205 -8.26 19.04 8.22
CA TYR A 205 -7.79 17.72 8.67
C TYR A 205 -8.22 16.61 7.71
N ARG A 206 -9.52 16.57 7.35
CA ARG A 206 -10.06 15.59 6.39
C ARG A 206 -9.36 15.66 5.04
N ASN A 207 -9.16 16.89 4.51
CA ASN A 207 -8.46 17.06 3.24
C ASN A 207 -7.00 16.60 3.30
N LEU A 208 -6.28 16.88 4.39
CA LEU A 208 -4.91 16.40 4.59
C LEU A 208 -4.87 14.86 4.63
N SER A 209 -5.78 14.23 5.36
CA SER A 209 -5.88 12.77 5.43
C SER A 209 -6.23 12.13 4.09
N ARG A 210 -7.12 12.77 3.30
CA ARG A 210 -7.46 12.32 1.93
C ARG A 210 -6.24 12.37 1.02
N ILE A 211 -5.54 13.50 0.95
CA ILE A 211 -4.33 13.65 0.14
C ILE A 211 -3.27 12.63 0.55
N ALA A 212 -3.12 12.39 1.86
CA ALA A 212 -2.20 11.38 2.35
C ALA A 212 -2.56 9.96 1.91
N ALA A 213 -3.84 9.62 1.86
CA ALA A 213 -4.30 8.32 1.37
C ALA A 213 -4.02 8.17 -0.14
N GLU A 214 -4.34 9.18 -0.93
CA GLU A 214 -4.07 9.19 -2.38
C GLU A 214 -2.57 9.06 -2.69
N ASN A 215 -1.73 9.83 -2.00
CA ASN A 215 -0.27 9.75 -2.20
C ASN A 215 0.28 8.36 -1.87
N ARG A 216 -0.24 7.69 -0.81
CA ARG A 216 0.15 6.30 -0.50
C ARG A 216 -0.23 5.35 -1.62
N HIS A 217 -1.44 5.45 -2.15
CA HIS A 217 -1.90 4.60 -3.25
C HIS A 217 -1.05 4.83 -4.51
N PHE A 218 -0.74 6.09 -4.85
CA PHE A 218 0.12 6.40 -5.98
C PHE A 218 1.52 5.82 -5.81
N ALA A 219 2.16 6.05 -4.64
CA ALA A 219 3.49 5.52 -4.37
C ALA A 219 3.54 3.99 -4.49
N ILE A 220 2.58 3.30 -3.86
CA ILE A 220 2.49 1.83 -3.93
C ILE A 220 2.27 1.37 -5.36
N ASN A 221 1.41 2.03 -6.13
CA ASN A 221 1.17 1.66 -7.51
C ASN A 221 2.39 1.88 -8.42
N GLU A 222 3.20 2.91 -8.16
CA GLU A 222 4.48 3.14 -8.84
C GLU A 222 5.45 2.00 -8.51
N ASP A 223 5.63 1.68 -7.22
CA ASP A 223 6.49 0.59 -6.77
C ASP A 223 6.09 -0.75 -7.41
N VAL A 224 4.80 -1.08 -7.41
CA VAL A 224 4.31 -2.34 -7.99
C VAL A 224 4.51 -2.38 -9.51
N ASN A 225 4.32 -1.26 -10.20
CA ASN A 225 4.58 -1.21 -11.65
C ASN A 225 6.06 -1.41 -11.95
N HIS A 226 6.96 -0.79 -11.18
CA HIS A 226 8.40 -0.98 -11.31
C HIS A 226 8.82 -2.43 -11.03
N ILE A 227 8.36 -3.01 -9.92
CA ILE A 227 8.66 -4.41 -9.57
C ILE A 227 8.18 -5.38 -10.65
N ARG A 228 7.03 -5.13 -11.27
CA ARG A 228 6.51 -5.94 -12.36
C ARG A 228 7.40 -5.92 -13.61
N GLU A 229 8.11 -4.82 -13.86
CA GLU A 229 9.06 -4.70 -14.96
C GLU A 229 10.35 -5.50 -14.74
N LEU A 230 10.62 -5.89 -13.49
CA LEU A 230 11.81 -6.68 -13.11
C LEU A 230 11.65 -8.18 -13.37
N GLY A 231 10.43 -8.72 -13.32
CA GLY A 231 10.19 -10.14 -13.53
C GLY A 231 8.71 -10.48 -13.73
N ASN A 232 8.44 -11.74 -14.09
CA ASN A 232 7.10 -12.26 -14.28
C ASN A 232 6.68 -13.27 -13.19
N VAL A 233 7.57 -13.66 -12.30
CA VAL A 233 7.30 -14.53 -11.16
C VAL A 233 7.62 -13.76 -9.89
N PHE A 234 6.60 -13.44 -9.10
CA PHE A 234 6.76 -12.75 -7.82
C PHE A 234 6.66 -13.73 -6.67
N VAL A 235 7.67 -13.76 -5.79
CA VAL A 235 7.76 -14.67 -4.66
C VAL A 235 7.85 -13.88 -3.36
N THR A 236 6.99 -14.20 -2.40
CA THR A 236 6.97 -13.54 -1.08
C THR A 236 6.56 -14.49 0.03
N GLU A 237 6.88 -14.13 1.26
CA GLU A 237 6.33 -14.80 2.44
C GLU A 237 4.86 -14.38 2.67
N PRO A 238 4.02 -15.26 3.29
CA PRO A 238 2.62 -14.95 3.54
C PRO A 238 2.49 -13.78 4.51
N GLY A 239 1.96 -12.66 4.03
CA GLY A 239 1.79 -11.44 4.79
C GLY A 239 0.56 -11.47 5.69
N ASN A 240 0.70 -11.12 6.97
CA ASN A 240 -0.42 -11.07 7.90
C ASN A 240 -0.61 -9.68 8.54
N ALA A 241 -0.86 -8.67 7.70
CA ALA A 241 -1.12 -7.30 8.14
C ALA A 241 -2.26 -7.21 9.17
N LYS A 242 -3.33 -7.99 9.01
CA LYS A 242 -4.44 -8.07 9.97
C LYS A 242 -3.98 -8.56 11.35
N LYS A 243 -3.11 -9.56 11.40
CA LYS A 243 -2.56 -10.12 12.65
C LYS A 243 -1.65 -9.11 13.36
N MET A 244 -0.86 -8.36 12.59
CA MET A 244 0.01 -7.30 13.11
C MET A 244 -0.77 -6.10 13.67
N GLN A 245 -1.98 -5.83 13.15
CA GLN A 245 -2.86 -4.74 13.62
C GLN A 245 -3.67 -5.10 14.86
N LYS A 246 -3.84 -6.37 15.18
CA LYS A 246 -4.65 -6.78 16.35
C LYS A 246 -4.16 -6.11 17.63
N ARG A 247 -5.11 -5.57 18.40
CA ARG A 247 -4.83 -5.08 19.74
C ARG A 247 -4.23 -6.20 20.58
N ALA A 248 -3.11 -5.94 21.25
CA ALA A 248 -2.61 -6.87 22.23
C ALA A 248 -3.61 -6.98 23.37
N LYS A 249 -4.06 -8.19 23.67
CA LYS A 249 -4.76 -8.46 24.93
C LYS A 249 -3.75 -8.30 26.07
N LYS A 250 -4.19 -7.92 27.27
CA LYS A 250 -3.39 -8.01 28.50
C LYS A 250 -3.03 -9.48 28.69
N THR A 251 -1.76 -9.82 28.52
CA THR A 251 -1.42 -11.24 28.45
C THR A 251 -0.65 -11.73 29.65
N GLU A 252 0.24 -10.91 30.22
CA GLU A 252 1.07 -11.34 31.33
C GLU A 252 1.25 -10.21 32.35
N ARG A 253 1.16 -10.53 33.60
CA ARG A 253 1.49 -9.65 34.72
C ARG A 253 3.01 -9.55 34.80
N GLN A 254 3.54 -8.34 34.94
CA GLN A 254 4.98 -8.16 35.21
C GLN A 254 5.24 -8.44 36.66
N GLU A 255 6.31 -9.15 36.96
CA GLU A 255 6.74 -9.40 38.34
C GLU A 255 7.19 -8.10 39.01
N LYS A 256 7.81 -7.20 38.29
CA LYS A 256 8.27 -5.91 38.79
C LYS A 256 7.10 -5.01 39.16
N LEU A 257 7.09 -4.56 40.41
CA LEU A 257 6.19 -3.50 40.88
C LEU A 257 6.57 -2.16 40.28
N SER A 258 5.58 -1.39 39.91
CA SER A 258 5.76 -0.03 39.35
C SER A 258 4.95 0.94 40.19
N GLU A 259 5.56 2.06 40.55
CA GLU A 259 4.88 3.15 41.24
C GLU A 259 3.89 3.84 40.30
N VAL A 260 2.67 4.05 40.79
CA VAL A 260 1.65 4.82 40.07
C VAL A 260 1.05 5.81 41.05
N LYS A 261 1.29 7.10 40.80
CA LYS A 261 0.62 8.19 41.54
C LYS A 261 -0.88 8.14 41.23
N GLN A 262 -1.68 8.10 42.28
CA GLN A 262 -3.12 8.26 42.16
C GLN A 262 -3.49 9.74 42.11
N LYS A 263 -4.78 10.03 41.92
CA LYS A 263 -5.28 11.41 41.77
C LYS A 263 -5.26 12.19 43.11
N ASP A 264 -5.15 11.50 44.19
CA ASP A 264 -5.04 11.99 45.58
C ASP A 264 -3.58 12.11 46.06
N ASP A 265 -2.62 12.14 45.14
CA ASP A 265 -1.18 12.16 45.35
C ASP A 265 -0.63 10.93 46.12
N THR A 266 -1.44 9.95 46.47
CA THR A 266 -0.98 8.71 47.04
C THR A 266 -0.27 7.85 46.01
N VAL A 267 0.85 7.21 46.40
CA VAL A 267 1.62 6.30 45.54
C VAL A 267 1.16 4.88 45.79
N LYS A 268 0.67 4.22 44.71
CA LYS A 268 0.29 2.79 44.80
C LYS A 268 1.24 1.95 43.96
N MET A 269 1.76 0.92 44.56
CA MET A 269 2.58 -0.10 43.90
C MET A 269 1.68 -1.08 43.16
N ILE A 270 1.82 -1.15 41.84
CA ILE A 270 1.03 -2.08 41.04
C ILE A 270 1.90 -2.88 40.06
N HIS A 271 1.48 -4.12 39.80
CA HIS A 271 2.05 -4.88 38.71
C HIS A 271 1.44 -4.44 37.37
N LYS A 272 2.24 -3.95 36.49
CA LYS A 272 1.80 -3.64 35.09
C LYS A 272 1.76 -4.91 34.24
N TYR A 273 0.91 -4.91 33.24
CA TYR A 273 0.85 -6.00 32.26
C TYR A 273 1.81 -5.77 31.12
N LYS A 274 2.53 -6.80 30.69
CA LYS A 274 3.30 -6.77 29.43
C LYS A 274 2.36 -6.51 28.25
N ARG A 275 2.68 -5.53 27.45
CA ARG A 275 1.93 -5.22 26.21
C ARG A 275 2.75 -5.66 25.01
N LYS A 276 2.14 -6.39 24.08
CA LYS A 276 2.78 -6.64 22.78
C LYS A 276 3.08 -5.33 22.08
N LYS A 277 4.26 -5.19 21.47
CA LYS A 277 4.57 -4.08 20.58
C LYS A 277 3.58 -4.10 19.40
N ARG A 278 3.04 -2.95 19.06
CA ARG A 278 2.05 -2.81 17.98
C ARG A 278 2.63 -2.04 16.82
N HIS A 279 2.39 -2.53 15.63
CA HIS A 279 2.80 -1.86 14.40
C HIS A 279 1.65 -1.07 13.74
N GLY A 280 0.53 -0.88 14.42
CA GLY A 280 -0.70 -0.31 13.86
C GLY A 280 -0.50 1.02 13.12
N ARG A 281 0.29 1.95 13.70
CA ARG A 281 0.58 3.24 13.05
C ARG A 281 1.47 3.09 11.82
N SER A 282 2.48 2.25 11.88
CA SER A 282 3.35 1.94 10.74
C SER A 282 2.55 1.32 9.60
N ILE A 283 1.74 0.31 9.91
CA ILE A 283 0.88 -0.37 8.93
C ILE A 283 -0.14 0.60 8.32
N GLN A 284 -0.76 1.46 9.12
CA GLN A 284 -1.69 2.48 8.63
C GLN A 284 -1.01 3.48 7.68
N ASN A 285 0.21 3.89 8.00
CA ASN A 285 0.96 4.85 7.19
C ASN A 285 1.58 4.26 5.94
N ARG A 286 1.95 2.98 5.96
CA ARG A 286 2.71 2.30 4.91
C ARG A 286 1.87 1.33 4.07
N CYS A 287 0.72 0.89 4.59
CA CYS A 287 -0.24 0.01 3.89
C CYS A 287 0.37 -1.24 3.24
N PRO A 288 1.18 -2.07 3.94
CA PRO A 288 1.82 -3.25 3.34
C PRO A 288 0.80 -4.26 2.78
N GLY A 289 -0.37 -4.40 3.42
CA GLY A 289 -1.44 -5.26 2.90
C GLY A 289 -2.04 -4.76 1.58
N TYR A 290 -2.10 -3.44 1.37
CA TYR A 290 -2.51 -2.88 0.08
C TYR A 290 -1.44 -3.11 -0.99
N PHE A 291 -0.16 -2.96 -0.64
CA PHE A 291 0.95 -3.29 -1.54
C PHE A 291 0.87 -4.74 -2.01
N GLN A 292 0.74 -5.69 -1.07
CA GLN A 292 0.64 -7.12 -1.40
C GLN A 292 -0.57 -7.42 -2.31
N ALA A 293 -1.74 -6.86 -2.01
CA ALA A 293 -2.93 -7.03 -2.84
C ALA A 293 -2.75 -6.46 -4.26
N GLN A 294 -2.09 -5.29 -4.38
CA GLN A 294 -1.83 -4.68 -5.69
C GLN A 294 -0.78 -5.45 -6.50
N VAL A 295 0.27 -5.98 -5.86
CA VAL A 295 1.25 -6.86 -6.52
C VAL A 295 0.53 -8.08 -7.09
N LYS A 296 -0.20 -8.82 -6.24
CA LYS A 296 -0.93 -10.00 -6.66
C LYS A 296 -1.84 -9.70 -7.85
N ALA A 297 -2.73 -8.72 -7.71
CA ALA A 297 -3.68 -8.36 -8.77
C ALA A 297 -3.01 -7.94 -10.08
N LYS A 298 -1.88 -7.18 -10.02
CA LYS A 298 -1.21 -6.71 -11.23
C LYS A 298 -0.35 -7.79 -11.90
N PHE A 299 0.27 -8.68 -11.15
CA PHE A 299 0.99 -9.82 -11.73
C PHE A 299 0.01 -10.75 -12.43
N GLU A 300 -1.05 -11.20 -11.77
CA GLU A 300 -2.07 -12.08 -12.34
C GLU A 300 -2.71 -11.48 -13.59
N ARG A 301 -3.13 -10.20 -13.56
CA ARG A 301 -3.70 -9.49 -14.73
C ARG A 301 -2.73 -9.37 -15.92
N SER A 302 -1.43 -9.41 -15.68
CA SER A 302 -0.42 -9.27 -16.73
C SER A 302 0.06 -10.61 -17.27
N GLY A 303 -0.52 -11.73 -16.81
CA GLY A 303 -0.06 -13.08 -17.15
C GLY A 303 1.20 -13.51 -16.39
N GLY A 304 1.53 -12.84 -15.28
CA GLY A 304 2.60 -13.25 -14.37
C GLY A 304 2.09 -14.18 -13.29
N VAL A 305 3.02 -14.71 -12.50
CA VAL A 305 2.74 -15.66 -11.42
C VAL A 305 3.02 -14.99 -10.07
N TYR A 306 2.13 -15.17 -9.12
CA TYR A 306 2.28 -14.72 -7.74
C TYR A 306 2.34 -15.93 -6.81
N ILE A 307 3.44 -16.06 -6.06
CA ILE A 307 3.72 -17.20 -5.19
C ILE A 307 3.88 -16.71 -3.76
N GLU A 308 3.06 -17.22 -2.85
CA GLU A 308 3.29 -17.14 -1.41
C GLU A 308 3.94 -18.44 -0.96
N VAL A 309 5.17 -18.36 -0.45
CA VAL A 309 5.87 -19.55 0.05
C VAL A 309 5.22 -20.08 1.33
N PRO A 310 5.37 -21.36 1.64
CA PRO A 310 4.84 -21.96 2.88
C PRO A 310 5.43 -21.27 4.13
N PHE A 311 4.72 -21.38 5.25
CA PHE A 311 5.11 -20.73 6.50
C PHE A 311 6.44 -21.23 7.08
N ASP A 312 6.81 -22.45 6.75
CA ASP A 312 8.06 -23.12 7.16
C ASP A 312 9.25 -22.79 6.26
N TYR A 313 9.07 -22.03 5.19
CA TYR A 313 10.15 -21.57 4.31
C TYR A 313 11.23 -20.76 5.05
N ARG A 314 10.82 -19.89 5.99
CA ARG A 314 11.68 -19.13 6.93
C ARG A 314 12.92 -18.50 6.30
N ALA A 315 12.75 -17.77 5.19
CA ALA A 315 13.85 -17.09 4.49
C ALA A 315 14.78 -16.32 5.45
N SER A 316 14.22 -15.59 6.41
CA SER A 316 15.01 -14.78 7.35
C SER A 316 15.91 -15.58 8.32
N GLN A 317 15.81 -16.91 8.34
CA GLN A 317 16.60 -17.77 9.23
C GLN A 317 17.62 -18.64 8.49
N TYR A 318 17.46 -18.84 7.17
CA TYR A 318 18.33 -19.70 6.39
C TYR A 318 19.68 -19.04 6.12
N ASP A 319 20.76 -19.83 6.19
CA ASP A 319 22.11 -19.46 5.81
C ASP A 319 22.56 -20.39 4.70
N HIS A 320 22.70 -19.85 3.48
CA HIS A 320 23.03 -20.66 2.30
C HIS A 320 24.48 -21.14 2.28
N THR A 321 25.38 -20.50 3.04
CA THR A 321 26.79 -20.87 3.10
C THR A 321 26.98 -22.22 3.79
N CYS A 322 26.37 -22.40 4.95
CA CYS A 322 26.37 -23.68 5.68
C CYS A 322 25.17 -24.57 5.35
N GLY A 323 24.08 -24.02 4.77
CA GLY A 323 22.86 -24.77 4.45
C GLY A 323 21.95 -25.03 5.64
N SER A 324 22.08 -24.25 6.73
CA SER A 324 21.37 -24.45 7.99
C SER A 324 20.40 -23.30 8.31
N TYR A 325 19.39 -23.60 9.14
CA TYR A 325 18.48 -22.59 9.69
C TYR A 325 18.97 -22.09 11.03
N ILE A 326 19.37 -20.84 11.10
CA ILE A 326 19.90 -20.19 12.31
C ILE A 326 18.92 -19.12 12.78
N LYS A 327 18.37 -19.28 14.00
CA LYS A 327 17.45 -18.31 14.56
C LYS A 327 18.17 -17.02 14.94
N LYS A 328 17.73 -15.90 14.36
CA LYS A 328 18.31 -14.57 14.57
C LYS A 328 17.34 -13.69 15.37
N LEU A 329 17.88 -12.76 16.17
CA LEU A 329 17.05 -11.82 16.92
C LEU A 329 16.37 -10.82 15.97
N LEU A 330 15.12 -10.46 16.23
CA LEU A 330 14.38 -9.48 15.44
C LEU A 330 15.01 -8.08 15.42
N SER A 331 15.77 -7.74 16.45
CA SER A 331 16.51 -6.48 16.56
C SER A 331 17.77 -6.44 15.70
N GLN A 332 18.30 -7.60 15.35
CA GLN A 332 19.48 -7.77 14.51
C GLN A 332 19.13 -7.47 13.05
N ARG A 333 19.52 -6.30 12.55
CA ARG A 333 19.23 -5.86 11.17
C ARG A 333 20.37 -6.17 10.21
N MET A 334 21.59 -6.15 10.73
CA MET A 334 22.80 -6.57 10.04
C MET A 334 23.38 -7.78 10.79
N TYR A 335 23.83 -8.79 10.08
CA TYR A 335 24.48 -9.96 10.69
C TYR A 335 25.49 -10.56 9.72
N CYS A 336 26.34 -11.44 10.22
CA CYS A 336 27.29 -12.20 9.41
C CYS A 336 26.75 -13.59 9.14
N LEU A 337 26.93 -14.07 7.92
CA LEU A 337 26.76 -15.47 7.54
C LEU A 337 27.88 -16.33 8.15
N SER A 338 27.76 -17.65 8.03
CA SER A 338 28.76 -18.59 8.60
C SER A 338 30.15 -18.46 7.98
N ASP A 339 30.25 -17.88 6.78
CA ASP A 339 31.52 -17.57 6.11
C ASP A 339 32.10 -16.19 6.47
N GLY A 340 31.45 -15.44 7.39
CA GLY A 340 31.83 -14.10 7.79
C GLY A 340 31.23 -12.97 6.93
N THR A 341 30.54 -13.26 5.82
CA THR A 341 29.95 -12.24 4.96
C THR A 341 28.85 -11.47 5.69
N ARG A 342 28.98 -10.13 5.76
CA ARG A 342 28.00 -9.25 6.40
C ARG A 342 26.81 -8.99 5.45
N VAL A 343 25.62 -9.23 5.92
CA VAL A 343 24.39 -9.03 5.13
C VAL A 343 23.33 -8.23 5.87
N GLN A 344 22.54 -7.49 5.13
CA GLN A 344 21.34 -6.83 5.64
C GLN A 344 20.18 -7.83 5.59
N ARG A 345 19.43 -7.92 6.67
CA ARG A 345 18.42 -8.95 6.92
C ARG A 345 17.31 -9.01 5.87
N ASP A 346 16.67 -7.87 5.61
CA ASP A 346 15.47 -7.83 4.76
C ASP A 346 15.86 -8.04 3.28
N TRP A 347 17.03 -7.48 2.87
CA TRP A 347 17.61 -7.78 1.56
C TRP A 347 17.94 -9.27 1.41
N TYR A 348 18.61 -9.85 2.39
CA TYR A 348 19.02 -11.25 2.31
C TYR A 348 17.79 -12.19 2.28
N SER A 349 16.72 -11.86 3.04
CA SER A 349 15.46 -12.58 2.95
C SER A 349 14.87 -12.51 1.54
N SER A 350 14.89 -11.34 0.89
CA SER A 350 14.41 -11.18 -0.48
C SER A 350 15.25 -11.94 -1.50
N PHE A 351 16.57 -12.01 -1.29
CA PHE A 351 17.48 -12.83 -2.08
C PHE A 351 17.17 -14.34 -1.95
N LEU A 352 16.88 -14.83 -0.76
CA LEU A 352 16.51 -16.22 -0.55
C LEU A 352 15.16 -16.57 -1.16
N LEU A 353 14.21 -15.63 -1.18
CA LEU A 353 12.94 -15.76 -1.92
C LEU A 353 13.15 -15.75 -3.44
N PHE A 354 14.10 -14.97 -3.96
CA PHE A 354 14.51 -15.03 -5.35
C PHE A 354 15.11 -16.41 -5.71
N CYS A 355 15.81 -17.06 -4.78
CA CYS A 355 16.42 -18.37 -4.93
C CYS A 355 15.46 -19.54 -4.68
N ILE A 356 14.14 -19.33 -4.84
CA ILE A 356 13.13 -20.40 -4.68
C ILE A 356 13.45 -21.62 -5.54
N GLY A 357 13.31 -22.83 -4.98
CA GLY A 357 13.50 -24.10 -5.66
C GLY A 357 12.36 -24.45 -6.62
N HIS A 358 12.51 -25.54 -7.36
CA HIS A 358 11.48 -26.02 -8.29
C HIS A 358 10.20 -26.47 -7.59
N SER A 359 10.31 -27.04 -6.39
CA SER A 359 9.17 -27.46 -5.56
C SER A 359 8.38 -26.29 -4.94
N LEU A 360 8.87 -25.05 -5.09
CA LEU A 360 8.26 -23.80 -4.59
C LEU A 360 8.12 -23.73 -3.05
N ASP A 361 8.60 -24.72 -2.32
CA ASP A 361 8.53 -24.84 -0.86
C ASP A 361 9.89 -24.73 -0.16
N LYS A 362 10.99 -24.85 -0.93
CA LYS A 362 12.37 -24.87 -0.40
C LYS A 362 13.28 -23.87 -1.11
N ILE A 363 14.29 -23.42 -0.37
CA ILE A 363 15.35 -22.56 -0.89
C ILE A 363 16.33 -23.44 -1.69
N SER A 364 16.64 -23.04 -2.92
CA SER A 364 17.64 -23.71 -3.74
C SER A 364 19.03 -23.21 -3.38
N ARG A 365 19.79 -24.04 -2.64
CA ARG A 365 21.19 -23.72 -2.29
C ARG A 365 22.07 -23.54 -3.54
N TYR A 366 21.78 -24.30 -4.59
CA TYR A 366 22.46 -24.14 -5.88
C TYR A 366 22.26 -22.74 -6.46
N LYS A 367 21.00 -22.27 -6.55
CA LYS A 367 20.71 -20.90 -7.01
C LYS A 367 21.38 -19.86 -6.10
N CYS A 368 21.37 -20.08 -4.79
CA CYS A 368 22.05 -19.15 -3.87
C CYS A 368 23.53 -19.03 -4.19
N LYS A 369 24.25 -20.14 -4.33
CA LYS A 369 25.68 -20.13 -4.69
C LYS A 369 25.93 -19.48 -6.06
N THR A 370 25.07 -19.74 -7.05
CA THR A 370 25.21 -19.20 -8.40
C THR A 370 25.00 -17.68 -8.46
N TYR A 371 24.05 -17.15 -7.71
CA TYR A 371 23.64 -15.74 -7.86
C TYR A 371 24.13 -14.83 -6.73
N PHE A 372 24.61 -15.37 -5.61
CA PHE A 372 24.92 -14.56 -4.42
C PHE A 372 25.89 -13.43 -4.72
N GLU A 373 27.03 -13.73 -5.31
CA GLU A 373 28.09 -12.75 -5.56
C GLU A 373 27.59 -11.56 -6.40
N THR A 374 26.84 -11.85 -7.47
CA THR A 374 26.28 -10.80 -8.34
C THR A 374 25.26 -9.94 -7.59
N MET A 375 24.33 -10.59 -6.87
CA MET A 375 23.27 -9.88 -6.13
C MET A 375 23.84 -9.11 -4.93
N TYR A 376 24.89 -9.64 -4.32
CA TYR A 376 25.57 -9.00 -3.21
C TYR A 376 26.30 -7.73 -3.65
N ARG A 377 26.96 -7.73 -4.80
CA ARG A 377 27.55 -6.50 -5.38
C ARG A 377 26.48 -5.45 -5.68
N MET A 378 25.34 -5.86 -6.23
CA MET A 378 24.20 -4.95 -6.45
C MET A 378 23.67 -4.38 -5.15
N TYR A 379 23.60 -5.19 -4.09
CA TYR A 379 23.21 -4.72 -2.77
C TYR A 379 24.23 -3.74 -2.18
N LEU A 380 25.52 -4.01 -2.26
CA LEU A 380 26.55 -3.10 -1.76
C LEU A 380 26.51 -1.76 -2.47
N ALA A 381 26.33 -1.74 -3.78
CA ALA A 381 26.13 -0.51 -4.55
C ALA A 381 24.90 0.28 -4.09
N LEU A 382 23.79 -0.43 -3.81
CA LEU A 382 22.59 0.20 -3.25
C LEU A 382 22.83 0.73 -1.83
N GLU A 383 23.52 -0.03 -0.97
CA GLU A 383 23.87 0.41 0.39
C GLU A 383 24.71 1.69 0.35
N GLN A 384 25.74 1.72 -0.51
CA GLN A 384 26.57 2.90 -0.72
C GLN A 384 25.74 4.09 -1.22
N TYR A 385 24.88 3.89 -2.22
CA TYR A 385 23.98 4.94 -2.71
C TYR A 385 23.06 5.49 -1.62
N ILE A 386 22.52 4.63 -0.75
CA ILE A 386 21.68 5.02 0.39
C ILE A 386 22.48 5.91 1.37
N ILE A 387 23.73 5.55 1.65
CA ILE A 387 24.61 6.28 2.57
C ILE A 387 24.98 7.65 1.97
N GLU A 388 25.48 7.68 0.75
CA GLU A 388 25.95 8.90 0.06
C GLU A 388 24.82 9.93 -0.13
N ASN A 389 23.60 9.46 -0.42
CA ASN A 389 22.44 10.33 -0.62
C ASN A 389 21.63 10.59 0.66
N HIS A 390 22.16 10.22 1.83
CA HIS A 390 21.50 10.39 3.13
C HIS A 390 20.06 9.86 3.17
N ILE A 391 19.78 8.77 2.45
CA ILE A 391 18.45 8.17 2.37
C ILE A 391 18.18 7.36 3.65
N ARG A 392 17.18 7.78 4.40
CA ARG A 392 16.78 7.05 5.60
C ARG A 392 15.85 5.91 5.27
N VAL A 393 16.33 4.67 5.31
CA VAL A 393 15.52 3.46 5.23
C VAL A 393 15.21 2.96 6.65
N MET A 394 13.93 2.86 6.98
CA MET A 394 13.46 2.53 8.33
C MET A 394 13.83 1.09 8.71
N ASN A 395 14.41 0.92 9.89
CA ASN A 395 14.81 -0.39 10.43
C ASN A 395 15.76 -1.20 9.53
N SER A 396 16.47 -0.59 8.59
CA SER A 396 17.43 -1.31 7.73
C SER A 396 18.73 -1.67 8.46
N GLY A 397 19.09 -0.94 9.49
CA GLY A 397 20.44 -1.03 10.13
C GLY A 397 21.51 -0.27 9.36
N ILE A 398 21.20 0.29 8.19
CA ILE A 398 22.10 1.17 7.43
C ILE A 398 22.03 2.54 8.09
N LYS A 399 23.20 3.05 8.51
CA LYS A 399 23.31 4.39 9.06
C LYS A 399 23.61 5.33 7.88
N ALA A 400 22.70 6.23 7.58
CA ALA A 400 23.06 7.41 6.79
C ALA A 400 24.03 8.24 7.63
N ALA A 401 25.14 8.61 7.04
CA ALA A 401 26.17 9.43 7.69
C ALA A 401 25.60 10.77 8.15
#